data_f1fc6f862c8e09b1c94186ca52140826
#
_entry.id   f1fc6f862c8e09b1c94186ca52140826
#
_cell.length_a   1.000
_cell.length_b   1.000
_cell.length_c   1.000
_cell.angle_alpha   90.00
_cell.angle_beta   90.00
_cell.angle_gamma   90.00
#
_symmetry.space_group_name_H-M   'P 1'
#
loop_
_entity.id
_entity.type
_entity.pdbx_description
1 polymer ?
#
loop_
_entity_poly.entity_id
_entity_poly.type
_entity_poly.pdbx_seq_one_letter_code
_entity_poly.pdbx_strand_id
1 'polypeptide(L)'
;MAKEKFIPVIIGADIGTYSIARSFYEEYGVVSKIFSQEILGATNNSKIINSTTISNMNAKDLVKELKKYAKETKDTKKILLACSEWYVDIIVLHKDELEKSGYIIPFVSKNILDNIVRKDNFYKICKKLKINYPDTIVVTKDNYQDVEIPWEYPIIAKKSDTNTWHYANFDGKKKVFKINNYTELQDILNKVYHSTYEDKFILQKMVSGDDSNMRVLTCYVNSKHEVIFSCLGQPLLEEKTPGAIGNYVSIITREMNKEILDYIHSLLEKRIDLINYFITFMENGELKEEYDYDNNKYNRCDA
;
A
#
# COMPACT_ATOMS: atom_id res chain seq x y z
N MET A 1 25.12 25.03 7.88
CA MET A 1 24.55 24.29 9.03
C MET A 1 25.02 22.86 8.94
N ALA A 2 25.57 22.26 10.00
CA ALA A 2 25.90 20.83 9.98
C ALA A 2 24.59 20.03 9.78
N LYS A 3 24.52 19.20 8.71
CA LYS A 3 23.36 18.32 8.49
C LYS A 3 23.21 17.41 9.71
N GLU A 4 22.05 17.42 10.33
CA GLU A 4 21.76 16.58 11.50
C GLU A 4 21.95 15.12 11.11
N LYS A 5 22.80 14.38 11.83
CA LYS A 5 23.07 12.97 11.52
C LYS A 5 21.91 12.12 11.98
N PHE A 6 21.33 11.34 11.07
CA PHE A 6 20.32 10.33 11.34
C PHE A 6 20.64 9.06 10.58
N ILE A 7 19.99 7.97 10.95
CA ILE A 7 20.15 6.66 10.29
C ILE A 7 18.80 6.24 9.71
N PRO A 8 18.68 6.10 8.37
CA PRO A 8 17.56 5.37 7.80
C PRO A 8 17.70 3.88 8.15
N VAL A 9 16.68 3.32 8.78
CA VAL A 9 16.58 1.89 9.11
C VAL A 9 15.47 1.31 8.24
N ILE A 10 15.81 0.37 7.35
CA ILE A 10 14.89 -0.12 6.33
C ILE A 10 14.75 -1.64 6.47
N ILE A 11 13.51 -2.13 6.46
CA ILE A 11 13.23 -3.56 6.51
C ILE A 11 12.99 -4.08 5.10
N GLY A 12 13.80 -5.07 4.70
CA GLY A 12 13.77 -5.68 3.37
C GLY A 12 15.16 -5.79 2.74
N ALA A 13 15.24 -6.35 1.52
CA ALA A 13 16.49 -6.47 0.76
C ALA A 13 16.27 -6.34 -0.76
N ASP A 14 15.07 -6.03 -1.19
CA ASP A 14 14.68 -5.92 -2.60
C ASP A 14 15.15 -4.62 -3.25
N ILE A 15 14.79 -4.43 -4.51
CA ILE A 15 15.11 -3.23 -5.27
C ILE A 15 14.49 -1.96 -4.68
N GLY A 16 13.29 -2.07 -4.07
CA GLY A 16 12.64 -0.96 -3.37
C GLY A 16 13.43 -0.51 -2.15
N THR A 17 13.92 -1.45 -1.36
CA THR A 17 14.82 -1.20 -0.22
C THR A 17 16.09 -0.49 -0.67
N TYR A 18 16.72 -0.95 -1.76
CA TYR A 18 17.89 -0.29 -2.33
C TYR A 18 17.57 1.14 -2.81
N SER A 19 16.43 1.33 -3.47
CA SER A 19 16.01 2.63 -3.98
C SER A 19 15.83 3.66 -2.86
N ILE A 20 15.21 3.28 -1.73
CA ILE A 20 15.10 4.15 -0.56
C ILE A 20 16.49 4.47 0.01
N ALA A 21 17.34 3.48 0.20
CA ALA A 21 18.69 3.68 0.73
C ALA A 21 19.51 4.62 -0.17
N ARG A 22 19.38 4.47 -1.48
CA ARG A 22 20.02 5.33 -2.48
C ARG A 22 19.54 6.77 -2.39
N SER A 23 18.24 7.00 -2.29
CA SER A 23 17.68 8.35 -2.16
C SER A 23 18.21 9.07 -0.92
N PHE A 24 18.28 8.38 0.22
CA PHE A 24 18.89 8.95 1.44
C PHE A 24 20.38 9.23 1.28
N TYR A 25 21.10 8.37 0.58
CA TYR A 25 22.53 8.59 0.37
C TYR A 25 22.79 9.76 -0.58
N GLU A 26 22.06 9.86 -1.69
CA GLU A 26 22.20 10.91 -2.68
C GLU A 26 21.87 12.29 -2.09
N GLU A 27 20.84 12.40 -1.24
CA GLU A 27 20.42 13.67 -0.67
C GLU A 27 21.20 14.06 0.60
N TYR A 28 21.48 13.09 1.48
CA TYR A 28 22.01 13.36 2.80
C TYR A 28 23.43 12.79 3.05
N GLY A 29 23.94 11.94 2.17
CA GLY A 29 25.23 11.26 2.33
C GLY A 29 25.24 10.24 3.48
N VAL A 30 24.06 9.73 3.89
CA VAL A 30 23.93 8.80 5.01
C VAL A 30 23.88 7.35 4.52
N VAL A 31 24.52 6.46 5.26
CA VAL A 31 24.45 5.01 5.03
C VAL A 31 23.24 4.44 5.75
N SER A 32 22.42 3.66 5.04
CA SER A 32 21.22 3.05 5.60
C SER A 32 21.55 1.73 6.31
N LYS A 33 20.90 1.48 7.45
CA LYS A 33 20.87 0.19 8.12
C LYS A 33 19.71 -0.64 7.57
N ILE A 34 20.00 -1.90 7.17
CA ILE A 34 18.98 -2.82 6.66
C ILE A 34 18.88 -4.05 7.56
N PHE A 35 17.64 -4.50 7.81
CA PHE A 35 17.32 -5.79 8.39
C PHE A 35 16.51 -6.61 7.37
N SER A 36 16.97 -7.85 7.12
CA SER A 36 16.33 -8.74 6.14
C SER A 36 16.53 -10.20 6.53
N GLN A 37 15.74 -11.10 5.94
CA GLN A 37 15.93 -12.55 6.13
C GLN A 37 17.16 -13.03 5.38
N GLU A 38 17.43 -12.47 4.22
CA GLU A 38 18.53 -12.81 3.34
C GLU A 38 19.08 -11.55 2.66
N ILE A 39 20.26 -11.65 2.10
CA ILE A 39 20.86 -10.58 1.30
C ILE A 39 20.54 -10.87 -0.17
N LEU A 40 19.77 -9.99 -0.80
CA LEU A 40 19.46 -10.09 -2.22
C LEU A 40 20.43 -9.27 -3.07
N GLY A 41 20.48 -9.56 -4.37
CA GLY A 41 21.43 -8.95 -5.30
C GLY A 41 21.44 -7.42 -5.29
N ALA A 42 20.26 -6.79 -5.16
CA ALA A 42 20.13 -5.33 -5.15
C ALA A 42 20.85 -4.67 -3.95
N THR A 43 20.90 -5.32 -2.79
CA THR A 43 21.47 -4.78 -1.55
C THR A 43 22.84 -5.38 -1.21
N ASN A 44 23.27 -6.41 -1.94
CA ASN A 44 24.52 -7.12 -1.68
C ASN A 44 25.73 -6.25 -2.06
N ASN A 45 26.72 -6.24 -1.15
CA ASN A 45 27.99 -5.51 -1.33
C ASN A 45 27.86 -4.00 -1.64
N SER A 46 26.73 -3.40 -1.27
CA SER A 46 26.48 -1.97 -1.48
C SER A 46 27.23 -1.12 -0.45
N LYS A 47 27.95 -0.10 -0.90
CA LYS A 47 28.67 0.86 -0.02
C LYS A 47 27.74 1.79 0.76
N ILE A 48 26.48 1.90 0.34
CA ILE A 48 25.47 2.78 0.96
C ILE A 48 24.56 2.07 1.94
N ILE A 49 24.83 0.76 2.17
CA ILE A 49 23.99 -0.13 2.97
C ILE A 49 24.85 -0.90 3.98
N ASN A 50 24.37 -0.94 5.21
CA ASN A 50 24.88 -1.82 6.26
C ASN A 50 23.78 -2.86 6.58
N SER A 51 23.95 -4.10 6.14
CA SER A 51 22.96 -5.17 6.27
C SER A 51 23.17 -6.01 7.53
N THR A 52 22.06 -6.42 8.15
CA THR A 52 22.01 -7.48 9.16
C THR A 52 20.93 -8.48 8.76
N THR A 53 21.29 -9.77 8.72
CA THR A 53 20.32 -10.84 8.46
C THR A 53 19.71 -11.35 9.76
N ILE A 54 18.42 -11.65 9.70
CA ILE A 54 17.62 -12.25 10.78
C ILE A 54 17.05 -13.56 10.23
N SER A 55 17.49 -14.69 10.75
CA SER A 55 17.15 -16.02 10.21
C SER A 55 15.65 -16.30 10.20
N ASN A 56 14.93 -15.83 11.23
CA ASN A 56 13.48 -15.87 11.30
C ASN A 56 12.91 -14.45 11.28
N MET A 57 12.44 -13.99 10.14
CA MET A 57 11.84 -12.65 9.99
C MET A 57 10.39 -12.59 10.49
N ASN A 58 10.06 -13.33 11.57
CA ASN A 58 8.78 -13.15 12.25
C ASN A 58 8.76 -11.82 13.05
N ALA A 59 7.57 -11.36 13.39
CA ALA A 59 7.38 -10.08 14.09
C ALA A 59 8.18 -9.99 15.39
N LYS A 60 8.21 -11.06 16.18
CA LYS A 60 8.88 -11.10 17.49
C LYS A 60 10.39 -10.91 17.36
N ASP A 61 11.04 -11.63 16.45
CA ASP A 61 12.48 -11.57 16.26
C ASP A 61 12.91 -10.26 15.61
N LEU A 62 12.13 -9.77 14.63
CA LEU A 62 12.36 -8.46 14.01
C LEU A 62 12.28 -7.33 15.05
N VAL A 63 11.22 -7.26 15.83
CA VAL A 63 11.04 -6.22 16.86
C VAL A 63 12.16 -6.30 17.91
N LYS A 64 12.56 -7.49 18.32
CA LYS A 64 13.69 -7.70 19.23
C LYS A 64 15.00 -7.13 18.69
N GLU A 65 15.35 -7.43 17.44
CA GLU A 65 16.57 -6.91 16.81
C GLU A 65 16.51 -5.38 16.59
N LEU A 66 15.37 -4.85 16.21
CA LEU A 66 15.17 -3.40 16.12
C LEU A 66 15.39 -2.71 17.48
N LYS A 67 14.81 -3.25 18.56
CA LYS A 67 14.99 -2.68 19.92
C LYS A 67 16.44 -2.80 20.40
N LYS A 68 17.14 -3.87 20.06
CA LYS A 68 18.57 -4.02 20.32
C LYS A 68 19.38 -2.94 19.60
N TYR A 69 19.17 -2.79 18.30
CA TYR A 69 19.86 -1.78 17.50
C TYR A 69 19.56 -0.34 17.98
N ALA A 70 18.31 -0.07 18.40
CA ALA A 70 17.96 1.22 18.96
C ALA A 70 18.76 1.56 20.23
N LYS A 71 19.04 0.58 21.11
CA LYS A 71 19.88 0.75 22.31
C LYS A 71 21.34 1.00 21.95
N GLU A 72 21.88 0.31 20.94
CA GLU A 72 23.25 0.47 20.46
C GLU A 72 23.49 1.87 19.83
N THR A 73 22.43 2.47 19.30
CA THR A 73 22.47 3.76 18.59
C THR A 73 21.61 4.83 19.25
N LYS A 74 21.50 4.82 20.59
CA LYS A 74 20.57 5.67 21.37
C LYS A 74 20.72 7.17 21.09
N ASP A 75 21.93 7.63 20.80
CA ASP A 75 22.23 9.05 20.62
C ASP A 75 22.04 9.53 19.16
N THR A 76 21.53 8.67 18.29
CA THR A 76 21.29 8.97 16.87
C THR A 76 19.83 8.84 16.52
N LYS A 77 19.25 9.83 15.83
CA LYS A 77 17.90 9.76 15.27
C LYS A 77 17.80 8.61 14.26
N LYS A 78 16.73 7.87 14.30
CA LYS A 78 16.46 6.74 13.40
C LYS A 78 15.10 6.87 12.75
N ILE A 79 15.05 6.74 11.43
CA ILE A 79 13.79 6.70 10.67
C ILE A 79 13.58 5.26 10.21
N LEU A 80 12.48 4.64 10.67
CA LEU A 80 12.16 3.25 10.34
C LEU A 80 11.18 3.17 9.17
N LEU A 81 11.59 2.45 8.13
CA LEU A 81 10.90 2.31 6.86
C LEU A 81 10.82 0.86 6.39
N ALA A 82 9.89 0.57 5.49
CA ALA A 82 9.81 -0.70 4.76
C ALA A 82 9.09 -0.51 3.42
N CYS A 83 9.36 -1.38 2.44
CA CYS A 83 8.72 -1.37 1.12
C CYS A 83 7.62 -2.42 0.97
N SER A 84 7.67 -3.51 1.75
CA SER A 84 6.68 -4.59 1.69
C SER A 84 5.52 -4.33 2.64
N GLU A 85 4.28 -4.57 2.18
CA GLU A 85 3.06 -4.48 3.00
C GLU A 85 3.19 -5.29 4.29
N TRP A 86 3.77 -6.49 4.23
CA TRP A 86 3.95 -7.35 5.39
C TRP A 86 4.87 -6.76 6.46
N TYR A 87 5.97 -6.13 6.06
CA TYR A 87 6.87 -5.45 7.00
C TYR A 87 6.26 -4.17 7.56
N VAL A 88 5.53 -3.41 6.73
CA VAL A 88 4.79 -2.24 7.19
C VAL A 88 3.76 -2.64 8.24
N ASP A 89 3.03 -3.73 8.03
CA ASP A 89 2.05 -4.24 8.99
C ASP A 89 2.69 -4.59 10.35
N ILE A 90 3.83 -5.26 10.35
CA ILE A 90 4.60 -5.56 11.57
C ILE A 90 5.03 -4.26 12.28
N ILE A 91 5.59 -3.31 11.54
CA ILE A 91 6.05 -2.03 12.11
C ILE A 91 4.89 -1.27 12.73
N VAL A 92 3.76 -1.20 12.03
CA VAL A 92 2.57 -0.47 12.48
C VAL A 92 1.90 -1.15 13.69
N LEU A 93 1.88 -2.49 13.72
CA LEU A 93 1.39 -3.26 14.87
C LEU A 93 2.20 -2.98 16.15
N HIS A 94 3.50 -2.78 16.01
CA HIS A 94 4.44 -2.56 17.10
C HIS A 94 4.90 -1.10 17.21
N LYS A 95 4.18 -0.16 16.58
CA LYS A 95 4.59 1.23 16.43
C LYS A 95 4.92 1.89 17.75
N ASP A 96 4.04 1.82 18.73
CA ASP A 96 4.19 2.49 20.04
C ASP A 96 5.46 2.04 20.79
N GLU A 97 5.78 0.74 20.77
CA GLU A 97 6.96 0.22 21.46
C GLU A 97 8.26 0.54 20.70
N LEU A 98 8.21 0.62 19.37
CA LEU A 98 9.34 1.00 18.54
C LEU A 98 9.62 2.50 18.64
N GLU A 99 8.59 3.36 18.67
CA GLU A 99 8.74 4.79 18.91
C GLU A 99 9.29 5.08 20.32
N LYS A 100 8.82 4.37 21.34
CA LYS A 100 9.41 4.41 22.70
C LYS A 100 10.88 3.97 22.72
N SER A 101 11.29 3.15 21.78
CA SER A 101 12.69 2.74 21.61
C SER A 101 13.56 3.75 20.84
N GLY A 102 12.97 4.87 20.37
CA GLY A 102 13.67 5.98 19.72
C GLY A 102 13.64 5.94 18.19
N TYR A 103 12.70 5.20 17.58
CA TYR A 103 12.44 5.27 16.15
C TYR A 103 11.44 6.39 15.81
N ILE A 104 11.66 7.06 14.68
CA ILE A 104 10.68 7.88 14.00
C ILE A 104 10.01 6.98 12.95
N ILE A 105 8.70 6.81 13.02
CA ILE A 105 7.94 5.90 12.16
C ILE A 105 6.91 6.70 11.35
N PRO A 106 7.20 7.01 10.07
CA PRO A 106 6.32 7.84 9.24
C PRO A 106 5.14 7.04 8.62
N PHE A 107 4.62 6.06 9.33
CA PHE A 107 3.44 5.30 8.91
C PHE A 107 2.21 5.71 9.73
N VAL A 108 1.05 5.56 9.11
CA VAL A 108 -0.26 5.76 9.77
C VAL A 108 -0.45 4.77 10.94
N SER A 109 -1.47 4.99 11.76
CA SER A 109 -1.83 4.03 12.81
C SER A 109 -2.39 2.72 12.23
N LYS A 110 -2.35 1.64 13.02
CA LYS A 110 -2.87 0.31 12.64
C LYS A 110 -4.33 0.38 12.22
N ASN A 111 -5.14 1.14 12.94
CA ASN A 111 -6.55 1.30 12.65
C ASN A 111 -6.78 1.92 11.25
N ILE A 112 -6.04 2.97 10.90
CA ILE A 112 -6.12 3.58 9.55
C ILE A 112 -5.65 2.58 8.49
N LEU A 113 -4.51 1.92 8.73
CA LEU A 113 -3.96 0.94 7.79
C LEU A 113 -4.97 -0.16 7.46
N ASP A 114 -5.56 -0.79 8.48
CA ASP A 114 -6.52 -1.90 8.31
C ASP A 114 -7.76 -1.50 7.51
N ASN A 115 -8.22 -0.27 7.68
CA ASN A 115 -9.40 0.20 6.95
C ASN A 115 -9.11 0.58 5.50
N ILE A 116 -7.89 1.04 5.18
CA ILE A 116 -7.54 1.48 3.82
C ILE A 116 -7.00 0.33 2.97
N VAL A 117 -6.20 -0.56 3.55
CA VAL A 117 -5.53 -1.64 2.81
C VAL A 117 -6.53 -2.72 2.38
N ARG A 118 -7.54 -3.02 3.18
CA ARG A 118 -8.57 -4.00 2.83
C ARG A 118 -9.48 -3.48 1.74
N LYS A 119 -9.49 -4.16 0.60
CA LYS A 119 -10.24 -3.72 -0.59
C LYS A 119 -11.74 -3.61 -0.36
N ASP A 120 -12.33 -4.53 0.41
CA ASP A 120 -13.75 -4.46 0.74
C ASP A 120 -14.12 -3.22 1.56
N ASN A 121 -13.27 -2.81 2.48
CA ASN A 121 -13.45 -1.58 3.26
C ASN A 121 -13.18 -0.34 2.39
N PHE A 122 -12.10 -0.35 1.62
CA PHE A 122 -11.77 0.74 0.70
C PHE A 122 -12.92 1.06 -0.27
N TYR A 123 -13.57 0.05 -0.87
CA TYR A 123 -14.70 0.29 -1.77
C TYR A 123 -15.95 0.80 -1.05
N LYS A 124 -16.19 0.38 0.21
CA LYS A 124 -17.26 1.00 1.03
C LYS A 124 -17.01 2.49 1.25
N ILE A 125 -15.76 2.84 1.50
CA ILE A 125 -15.33 4.22 1.67
C ILE A 125 -15.50 5.00 0.37
N CYS A 126 -15.05 4.46 -0.77
CA CYS A 126 -15.25 5.07 -2.08
C CYS A 126 -16.73 5.34 -2.35
N LYS A 127 -17.60 4.37 -2.06
CA LYS A 127 -19.05 4.51 -2.21
C LYS A 127 -19.60 5.65 -1.36
N LYS A 128 -19.22 5.70 -0.07
CA LYS A 128 -19.67 6.74 0.86
C LYS A 128 -19.24 8.15 0.41
N LEU A 129 -18.01 8.26 -0.08
CA LEU A 129 -17.41 9.53 -0.51
C LEU A 129 -17.69 9.86 -1.99
N LYS A 130 -18.57 9.08 -2.64
CA LYS A 130 -18.93 9.25 -4.06
C LYS A 130 -17.72 9.29 -5.00
N ILE A 131 -16.66 8.55 -4.65
CA ILE A 131 -15.48 8.36 -5.50
C ILE A 131 -15.78 7.26 -6.50
N ASN A 132 -15.47 7.48 -7.76
CA ASN A 132 -15.64 6.49 -8.81
C ASN A 132 -14.68 5.30 -8.58
N TYR A 133 -15.23 4.10 -8.62
CA TYR A 133 -14.48 2.83 -8.58
C TYR A 133 -15.22 1.79 -9.44
N PRO A 134 -14.56 0.74 -9.90
CA PRO A 134 -15.22 -0.30 -10.68
C PRO A 134 -16.34 -0.97 -9.88
N ASP A 135 -17.49 -1.20 -10.50
CA ASP A 135 -18.59 -1.94 -9.88
C ASP A 135 -18.07 -3.22 -9.23
N THR A 136 -18.42 -3.44 -7.98
CA THR A 136 -17.77 -4.45 -7.13
C THR A 136 -18.78 -5.29 -6.37
N ILE A 137 -18.57 -6.61 -6.39
CA ILE A 137 -19.27 -7.59 -5.54
C ILE A 137 -18.26 -8.19 -4.58
N VAL A 138 -18.65 -8.26 -3.31
CA VAL A 138 -17.86 -8.92 -2.26
C VAL A 138 -18.41 -10.30 -2.03
N VAL A 139 -17.59 -11.33 -2.24
CA VAL A 139 -17.91 -12.73 -2.07
C VAL A 139 -17.30 -13.26 -0.78
N THR A 140 -18.01 -14.11 -0.09
CA THR A 140 -17.60 -14.82 1.12
C THR A 140 -17.78 -16.32 0.95
N LYS A 141 -17.25 -17.10 1.89
CA LYS A 141 -17.45 -18.54 1.94
C LYS A 141 -18.93 -18.94 2.01
N ASP A 142 -19.77 -18.06 2.57
CA ASP A 142 -21.20 -18.36 2.78
C ASP A 142 -22.06 -18.12 1.52
N ASN A 143 -21.58 -17.28 0.58
CA ASN A 143 -22.41 -16.86 -0.56
C ASN A 143 -21.78 -17.11 -1.95
N TYR A 144 -20.58 -17.73 -2.01
CA TYR A 144 -19.87 -17.88 -3.28
C TYR A 144 -20.57 -18.78 -4.31
N GLN A 145 -21.40 -19.70 -3.86
CA GLN A 145 -22.13 -20.64 -4.74
C GLN A 145 -23.28 -19.97 -5.49
N ASP A 146 -23.91 -18.96 -4.86
CA ASP A 146 -25.12 -18.30 -5.36
C ASP A 146 -24.84 -16.89 -5.91
N VAL A 147 -23.57 -16.58 -6.20
CA VAL A 147 -23.20 -15.24 -6.68
C VAL A 147 -23.67 -15.02 -8.11
N GLU A 148 -24.48 -13.98 -8.30
CA GLU A 148 -24.91 -13.50 -9.61
C GLU A 148 -24.04 -12.32 -10.07
N ILE A 149 -23.65 -12.34 -11.35
CA ILE A 149 -22.85 -11.28 -11.96
C ILE A 149 -23.76 -10.46 -12.88
N PRO A 150 -24.01 -9.18 -12.56
CA PRO A 150 -24.87 -8.31 -13.38
C PRO A 150 -24.13 -7.70 -14.58
N TRP A 151 -22.89 -8.08 -14.82
CA TRP A 151 -22.04 -7.54 -15.88
C TRP A 151 -21.69 -8.59 -16.92
N GLU A 152 -21.37 -8.12 -18.12
CA GLU A 152 -20.79 -8.98 -19.15
C GLU A 152 -19.37 -9.42 -18.77
N TYR A 153 -19.01 -10.62 -19.20
CA TYR A 153 -17.65 -11.12 -19.08
C TYR A 153 -16.76 -10.51 -20.18
N PRO A 154 -15.44 -10.37 -19.98
CA PRO A 154 -14.69 -10.83 -18.81
C PRO A 154 -14.84 -9.92 -17.60
N ILE A 155 -14.69 -10.50 -16.41
CA ILE A 155 -14.62 -9.78 -15.14
C ILE A 155 -13.28 -10.01 -14.46
N ILE A 156 -12.97 -9.20 -13.45
CA ILE A 156 -11.78 -9.35 -12.62
C ILE A 156 -12.16 -9.95 -11.27
N ALA A 157 -11.40 -10.95 -10.85
CA ALA A 157 -11.54 -11.55 -9.52
C ALA A 157 -10.21 -11.47 -8.75
N LYS A 158 -10.24 -11.05 -7.49
CA LYS A 158 -9.04 -10.84 -6.68
C LYS A 158 -9.33 -10.95 -5.18
N LYS A 159 -8.28 -11.27 -4.41
CA LYS A 159 -8.31 -11.26 -2.95
C LYS A 159 -8.68 -9.89 -2.38
N SER A 160 -9.37 -9.86 -1.24
CA SER A 160 -9.60 -8.62 -0.48
C SER A 160 -8.37 -8.26 0.36
N ASP A 161 -7.76 -9.24 1.03
CA ASP A 161 -6.61 -9.06 1.90
C ASP A 161 -5.37 -9.82 1.39
N THR A 162 -4.19 -9.21 1.49
CA THR A 162 -2.93 -9.77 1.01
C THR A 162 -2.34 -10.77 2.00
N ASN A 163 -2.46 -10.50 3.31
CA ASN A 163 -1.81 -11.30 4.34
C ASN A 163 -2.46 -12.68 4.45
N THR A 164 -3.79 -12.76 4.49
CA THR A 164 -4.52 -14.03 4.52
C THR A 164 -4.34 -14.83 3.24
N TRP A 165 -4.26 -14.13 2.07
CA TRP A 165 -3.99 -14.77 0.79
C TRP A 165 -2.62 -15.45 0.72
N HIS A 166 -1.63 -14.95 1.44
CA HIS A 166 -0.30 -15.55 1.43
C HIS A 166 -0.35 -17.05 1.82
N TYR A 167 -1.18 -17.38 2.79
CA TYR A 167 -1.33 -18.73 3.32
C TYR A 167 -2.31 -19.63 2.51
N ALA A 168 -3.10 -19.06 1.61
CA ALA A 168 -3.95 -19.85 0.74
C ALA A 168 -3.11 -20.72 -0.20
N ASN A 169 -3.45 -22.01 -0.31
CA ASN A 169 -2.77 -22.95 -1.18
C ASN A 169 -3.77 -23.74 -2.03
N PHE A 170 -3.72 -23.51 -3.34
CA PHE A 170 -4.50 -24.24 -4.34
C PHE A 170 -3.85 -24.12 -5.72
N ASP A 171 -4.15 -25.10 -6.60
CA ASP A 171 -3.59 -25.11 -7.94
C ASP A 171 -4.12 -23.95 -8.81
N GLY A 172 -3.21 -23.29 -9.54
CA GLY A 172 -3.54 -22.13 -10.36
C GLY A 172 -3.72 -20.82 -9.58
N LYS A 173 -3.27 -20.74 -8.33
CA LYS A 173 -3.31 -19.51 -7.52
C LYS A 173 -2.61 -18.35 -8.22
N LYS A 174 -3.32 -17.21 -8.33
CA LYS A 174 -2.82 -15.95 -8.91
C LYS A 174 -3.18 -14.76 -8.01
N LYS A 175 -2.50 -13.65 -8.17
CA LYS A 175 -2.84 -12.39 -7.50
C LYS A 175 -4.17 -11.82 -7.99
N VAL A 176 -4.41 -11.92 -9.31
CA VAL A 176 -5.59 -11.44 -10.02
C VAL A 176 -6.00 -12.48 -11.06
N PHE A 177 -7.28 -12.71 -11.19
CA PHE A 177 -7.88 -13.57 -12.21
C PHE A 177 -8.71 -12.73 -13.17
N LYS A 178 -8.51 -12.92 -14.47
CA LYS A 178 -9.44 -12.50 -15.51
C LYS A 178 -10.35 -13.67 -15.81
N ILE A 179 -11.63 -13.53 -15.56
CA ILE A 179 -12.64 -14.57 -15.65
C ILE A 179 -13.47 -14.32 -16.90
N ASN A 180 -13.57 -15.29 -17.78
CA ASN A 180 -14.19 -15.12 -19.10
C ASN A 180 -15.64 -15.63 -19.17
N ASN A 181 -16.09 -16.42 -18.21
CA ASN A 181 -17.45 -16.95 -18.15
C ASN A 181 -17.80 -17.43 -16.74
N TYR A 182 -19.08 -17.77 -16.54
CA TYR A 182 -19.60 -18.22 -15.25
C TYR A 182 -18.98 -19.54 -14.77
N THR A 183 -18.73 -20.48 -15.67
CA THR A 183 -18.12 -21.78 -15.31
C THR A 183 -16.72 -21.59 -14.74
N GLU A 184 -15.91 -20.74 -15.38
CA GLU A 184 -14.57 -20.37 -14.89
C GLU A 184 -14.65 -19.67 -13.53
N LEU A 185 -15.65 -18.78 -13.33
CA LEU A 185 -15.88 -18.12 -12.05
C LEU A 185 -16.13 -19.15 -10.94
N GLN A 186 -17.04 -20.08 -11.15
CA GLN A 186 -17.38 -21.10 -10.16
C GLN A 186 -16.19 -22.03 -9.86
N ASP A 187 -15.41 -22.42 -10.87
CA ASP A 187 -14.20 -23.22 -10.66
C ASP A 187 -13.19 -22.49 -9.75
N ILE A 188 -12.94 -21.21 -10.02
CA ILE A 188 -12.01 -20.40 -9.22
C ILE A 188 -12.54 -20.18 -7.80
N LEU A 189 -13.80 -19.83 -7.61
CA LEU A 189 -14.41 -19.65 -6.30
C LEU A 189 -14.39 -20.94 -5.47
N ASN A 190 -14.68 -22.09 -6.10
CA ASN A 190 -14.56 -23.38 -5.47
C ASN A 190 -13.12 -23.66 -5.00
N LYS A 191 -12.12 -23.44 -5.85
CA LYS A 191 -10.70 -23.60 -5.47
C LYS A 191 -10.30 -22.70 -4.32
N VAL A 192 -10.73 -21.44 -4.34
CA VAL A 192 -10.45 -20.46 -3.30
C VAL A 192 -11.05 -20.89 -1.97
N TYR A 193 -12.33 -21.22 -1.91
CA TYR A 193 -13.04 -21.50 -0.66
C TYR A 193 -12.94 -22.93 -0.15
N HIS A 194 -12.39 -23.85 -0.96
CA HIS A 194 -11.93 -25.17 -0.50
C HIS A 194 -10.46 -25.17 -0.04
N SER A 195 -9.74 -24.07 -0.25
CA SER A 195 -8.40 -23.87 0.31
C SER A 195 -8.45 -23.40 1.77
N THR A 196 -7.31 -23.00 2.30
CA THR A 196 -7.21 -22.37 3.63
C THR A 196 -7.62 -20.91 3.65
N TYR A 197 -8.13 -20.35 2.55
CA TYR A 197 -8.58 -18.97 2.45
C TYR A 197 -10.01 -18.82 2.99
N GLU A 198 -10.16 -18.03 4.04
CA GLU A 198 -11.46 -17.81 4.70
C GLU A 198 -11.94 -16.36 4.60
N ASP A 199 -11.13 -15.48 3.99
CA ASP A 199 -11.46 -14.07 3.86
C ASP A 199 -12.32 -13.80 2.61
N LYS A 200 -12.68 -12.54 2.42
CA LYS A 200 -13.50 -12.07 1.30
C LYS A 200 -12.74 -12.08 -0.02
N PHE A 201 -13.46 -12.38 -1.09
CA PHE A 201 -12.96 -12.31 -2.45
C PHE A 201 -13.73 -11.23 -3.22
N ILE A 202 -13.06 -10.51 -4.08
CA ILE A 202 -13.59 -9.33 -4.77
C ILE A 202 -13.81 -9.70 -6.23
N LEU A 203 -15.04 -9.54 -6.71
CA LEU A 203 -15.37 -9.57 -8.13
C LEU A 203 -15.61 -8.15 -8.60
N GLN A 204 -15.05 -7.78 -9.74
CA GLN A 204 -15.18 -6.44 -10.30
C GLN A 204 -15.50 -6.47 -11.79
N LYS A 205 -16.36 -5.55 -12.21
CA LYS A 205 -16.51 -5.21 -13.62
C LYS A 205 -15.16 -4.83 -14.19
N MET A 206 -14.77 -5.46 -15.29
CA MET A 206 -13.52 -5.12 -15.96
C MET A 206 -13.63 -3.74 -16.60
N VAL A 207 -12.69 -2.87 -16.29
CA VAL A 207 -12.53 -1.59 -16.98
C VAL A 207 -11.82 -1.86 -18.31
N SER A 208 -12.41 -1.42 -19.42
CA SER A 208 -11.84 -1.57 -20.75
C SER A 208 -10.63 -0.64 -20.94
N GLY A 209 -9.74 -1.03 -21.83
CA GLY A 209 -8.51 -0.29 -22.15
C GLY A 209 -7.27 -1.17 -21.99
N ASP A 210 -6.15 -0.66 -22.45
CA ASP A 210 -4.84 -1.27 -22.32
C ASP A 210 -3.97 -0.54 -21.26
N ASP A 211 -2.75 -1.02 -21.07
CA ASP A 211 -1.81 -0.48 -20.07
C ASP A 211 -1.48 1.01 -20.32
N SER A 212 -1.62 1.50 -21.56
CA SER A 212 -1.37 2.92 -21.88
C SER A 212 -2.37 3.88 -21.25
N ASN A 213 -3.56 3.37 -20.85
CA ASN A 213 -4.60 4.13 -20.16
C ASN A 213 -4.41 4.14 -18.65
N MET A 214 -3.50 3.31 -18.12
CA MET A 214 -3.23 3.27 -16.69
C MET A 214 -2.48 4.50 -16.19
N ARG A 215 -2.87 4.99 -15.03
CA ARG A 215 -2.19 6.08 -14.33
C ARG A 215 -2.00 5.71 -12.86
N VAL A 216 -0.87 6.10 -12.32
CA VAL A 216 -0.53 5.91 -10.91
C VAL A 216 -0.23 7.27 -10.29
N LEU A 217 -1.05 7.68 -9.36
CA LEU A 217 -0.80 8.88 -8.57
C LEU A 217 -0.18 8.47 -7.24
N THR A 218 1.02 8.97 -6.97
CA THR A 218 1.69 8.83 -5.67
C THR A 218 1.65 10.15 -4.95
N CYS A 219 1.19 10.16 -3.70
CA CYS A 219 1.15 11.34 -2.86
C CYS A 219 1.87 11.08 -1.53
N TYR A 220 2.50 12.12 -0.99
CA TYR A 220 2.99 12.12 0.38
C TYR A 220 2.21 13.15 1.20
N VAL A 221 1.66 12.67 2.32
CA VAL A 221 0.88 13.48 3.27
C VAL A 221 1.70 13.66 4.54
N ASN A 222 1.87 14.89 4.99
CA ASN A 222 2.62 15.21 6.20
C ASN A 222 1.79 15.02 7.48
N SER A 223 2.41 15.23 8.65
CA SER A 223 1.73 15.12 9.96
C SER A 223 0.67 16.18 10.22
N LYS A 224 0.56 17.21 9.37
CA LYS A 224 -0.50 18.22 9.39
C LYS A 224 -1.64 17.87 8.43
N HIS A 225 -1.60 16.67 7.84
CA HIS A 225 -2.57 16.19 6.86
C HIS A 225 -2.57 16.97 5.53
N GLU A 226 -1.45 17.61 5.19
CA GLU A 226 -1.26 18.32 3.94
C GLU A 226 -0.58 17.42 2.92
N VAL A 227 -1.07 17.42 1.68
CA VAL A 227 -0.38 16.75 0.55
C VAL A 227 0.75 17.68 0.11
N ILE A 228 1.99 17.35 0.48
CA ILE A 228 3.17 18.16 0.17
C ILE A 228 3.99 17.63 -1.00
N PHE A 229 3.63 16.48 -1.53
CA PHE A 229 4.22 15.90 -2.73
C PHE A 229 3.17 15.09 -3.48
N SER A 230 3.13 15.23 -4.79
CA SER A 230 2.36 14.36 -5.67
C SER A 230 3.12 14.11 -6.97
N CYS A 231 3.01 12.90 -7.50
CA CYS A 231 3.62 12.50 -8.77
C CYS A 231 2.64 11.61 -9.55
N LEU A 232 2.32 12.01 -10.77
CA LEU A 232 1.53 11.20 -11.69
C LEU A 232 2.46 10.39 -12.60
N GLY A 233 2.34 9.08 -12.55
CA GLY A 233 3.05 8.15 -13.39
C GLY A 233 2.17 7.48 -14.42
N GLN A 234 2.76 7.08 -15.54
CA GLN A 234 2.19 6.17 -16.51
C GLN A 234 3.01 4.89 -16.53
N PRO A 235 2.39 3.73 -16.25
CA PRO A 235 3.03 2.43 -16.42
C PRO A 235 3.39 2.20 -17.88
N LEU A 236 4.61 1.72 -18.12
CA LEU A 236 5.09 1.29 -19.43
C LEU A 236 5.22 -0.23 -19.52
N LEU A 237 5.46 -0.86 -18.38
CA LEU A 237 5.70 -2.29 -18.31
C LEU A 237 5.12 -2.84 -17.02
N GLU A 238 4.31 -3.89 -17.13
CA GLU A 238 3.72 -4.64 -16.02
C GLU A 238 4.43 -5.98 -15.82
N GLU A 239 4.49 -6.44 -14.58
CA GLU A 239 4.97 -7.77 -14.21
C GLU A 239 4.00 -8.85 -14.74
N LYS A 240 4.55 -9.87 -15.41
CA LYS A 240 3.77 -10.93 -16.05
C LYS A 240 3.68 -12.22 -15.23
N THR A 241 4.42 -12.32 -14.14
CA THR A 241 4.37 -13.53 -13.31
C THR A 241 3.04 -13.65 -12.55
N PRO A 242 2.48 -14.85 -12.35
CA PRO A 242 1.18 -15.05 -11.72
C PRO A 242 1.07 -14.44 -10.31
N GLY A 243 2.18 -14.38 -9.57
CA GLY A 243 2.24 -13.82 -8.22
C GLY A 243 2.35 -12.30 -8.17
N ALA A 244 2.81 -11.66 -9.25
CA ALA A 244 3.13 -10.24 -9.28
C ALA A 244 2.34 -9.45 -10.35
N ILE A 245 1.48 -10.09 -11.12
CA ILE A 245 0.60 -9.44 -12.10
C ILE A 245 -0.15 -8.25 -11.48
N GLY A 246 -0.20 -7.12 -12.19
CA GLY A 246 -0.74 -5.87 -11.69
C GLY A 246 0.27 -5.01 -10.90
N ASN A 247 1.54 -5.45 -10.77
CA ASN A 247 2.63 -4.60 -10.32
C ASN A 247 3.34 -4.00 -11.54
N TYR A 248 3.77 -2.76 -11.44
CA TYR A 248 4.47 -2.08 -12.53
C TYR A 248 5.97 -2.23 -12.35
N VAL A 249 6.65 -2.63 -13.43
CA VAL A 249 8.12 -2.77 -13.48
C VAL A 249 8.77 -1.45 -13.90
N SER A 250 8.11 -0.71 -14.78
CA SER A 250 8.59 0.58 -15.28
C SER A 250 7.45 1.58 -15.31
N ILE A 251 7.68 2.74 -14.71
CA ILE A 251 6.76 3.87 -14.70
C ILE A 251 7.54 5.10 -15.11
N ILE A 252 6.97 5.91 -15.99
CA ILE A 252 7.51 7.22 -16.32
C ILE A 252 6.59 8.32 -15.79
N THR A 253 7.17 9.43 -15.37
CA THR A 253 6.42 10.65 -15.13
C THR A 253 5.95 11.24 -16.46
N ARG A 254 4.73 11.74 -16.50
CA ARG A 254 4.17 12.45 -17.64
C ARG A 254 3.84 13.88 -17.26
N GLU A 255 4.04 14.80 -18.18
CA GLU A 255 3.41 16.11 -18.08
C GLU A 255 1.90 15.93 -18.02
N MET A 256 1.28 16.52 -17.04
CA MET A 256 -0.15 16.49 -16.88
C MET A 256 -0.75 17.51 -17.84
N ASN A 257 -1.68 17.09 -18.71
CA ASN A 257 -2.51 18.06 -19.39
C ASN A 257 -3.48 18.73 -18.38
N LYS A 258 -4.03 19.86 -18.76
CA LYS A 258 -4.90 20.65 -17.87
C LYS A 258 -6.11 19.86 -17.37
N GLU A 259 -6.72 19.02 -18.21
CA GLU A 259 -7.87 18.20 -17.83
C GLU A 259 -7.53 17.17 -16.77
N ILE A 260 -6.36 16.51 -16.88
CA ILE A 260 -5.86 15.57 -15.89
C ILE A 260 -5.50 16.32 -14.60
N LEU A 261 -4.91 17.50 -14.70
CA LEU A 261 -4.61 18.35 -13.55
C LEU A 261 -5.89 18.76 -12.81
N ASP A 262 -6.89 19.28 -13.53
CA ASP A 262 -8.15 19.73 -12.94
C ASP A 262 -8.89 18.55 -12.30
N TYR A 263 -8.90 17.39 -12.95
CA TYR A 263 -9.47 16.17 -12.36
C TYR A 263 -8.71 15.73 -11.11
N ILE A 264 -7.36 15.74 -11.15
CA ILE A 264 -6.53 15.36 -10.01
C ILE A 264 -6.66 16.38 -8.88
N HIS A 265 -6.70 17.68 -9.17
CA HIS A 265 -6.95 18.69 -8.15
C HIS A 265 -8.32 18.48 -7.49
N SER A 266 -9.37 18.23 -8.25
CA SER A 266 -10.67 17.91 -7.68
C SER A 266 -10.66 16.60 -6.87
N LEU A 267 -9.88 15.59 -7.27
CA LEU A 267 -9.67 14.36 -6.53
C LEU A 267 -8.77 14.56 -5.31
N LEU A 268 -7.77 15.43 -5.40
CA LEU A 268 -6.87 15.74 -4.29
C LEU A 268 -7.58 16.61 -3.25
N GLU A 269 -8.36 17.59 -3.66
CA GLU A 269 -9.24 18.37 -2.77
C GLU A 269 -10.21 17.44 -2.04
N LYS A 270 -10.88 16.55 -2.77
CA LYS A 270 -11.72 15.50 -2.17
C LYS A 270 -10.93 14.51 -1.32
N ARG A 271 -9.67 14.25 -1.64
CA ARG A 271 -8.79 13.32 -0.87
C ARG A 271 -8.14 13.96 0.33
N ILE A 272 -7.87 15.25 0.32
CA ILE A 272 -7.46 15.99 1.52
C ILE A 272 -8.61 15.94 2.53
N ASP A 273 -9.83 16.18 2.08
CA ASP A 273 -11.03 15.99 2.89
C ASP A 273 -11.21 14.54 3.32
N LEU A 274 -10.90 13.60 2.43
CA LEU A 274 -10.91 12.16 2.68
C LEU A 274 -9.90 11.77 3.75
N ILE A 275 -8.69 12.25 3.66
CA ILE A 275 -7.62 11.98 4.63
C ILE A 275 -7.97 12.64 5.95
N ASN A 276 -8.41 13.90 5.96
CA ASN A 276 -8.90 14.59 7.14
C ASN A 276 -10.16 13.92 7.72
N TYR A 277 -11.09 13.52 6.88
CA TYR A 277 -12.27 12.77 7.26
C TYR A 277 -11.90 11.41 7.84
N PHE A 278 -10.99 10.68 7.22
CA PHE A 278 -10.48 9.40 7.73
C PHE A 278 -9.80 9.56 9.08
N ILE A 279 -8.95 10.56 9.22
CA ILE A 279 -8.25 10.80 10.49
C ILE A 279 -9.25 11.20 11.58
N THR A 280 -10.16 12.12 11.30
CA THR A 280 -11.21 12.53 12.24
C THR A 280 -12.13 11.35 12.59
N PHE A 281 -12.51 10.54 11.60
CA PHE A 281 -13.30 9.33 11.80
C PHE A 281 -12.59 8.29 12.68
N MET A 282 -11.28 8.08 12.41
CA MET A 282 -10.48 7.09 13.11
C MET A 282 -10.12 7.54 14.54
N GLU A 283 -9.93 8.85 14.76
CA GLU A 283 -9.68 9.39 16.09
C GLU A 283 -10.93 9.32 17.01
N ASN A 284 -12.12 9.49 16.44
CA ASN A 284 -13.36 9.53 17.21
C ASN A 284 -14.19 8.23 17.16
N GLY A 285 -13.80 7.25 16.35
CA GLY A 285 -14.50 5.96 16.28
C GLY A 285 -15.90 5.98 15.65
N GLU A 286 -16.38 7.12 15.18
CA GLU A 286 -17.72 7.31 14.62
C GLU A 286 -17.72 7.89 13.21
N LEU A 287 -18.56 7.32 12.34
CA LEU A 287 -18.87 7.87 11.02
C LEU A 287 -19.86 9.03 11.19
N LYS A 288 -19.41 10.27 11.09
CA LYS A 288 -20.31 11.41 11.03
C LYS A 288 -21.11 11.36 9.72
N GLU A 289 -22.44 11.45 9.82
CA GLU A 289 -23.36 11.13 8.72
C GLU A 289 -23.43 12.15 7.58
N GLU A 290 -22.96 13.37 7.73
CA GLU A 290 -23.00 14.37 6.68
C GLU A 290 -21.80 15.31 6.72
N TYR A 291 -21.02 15.28 5.65
CA TYR A 291 -20.09 16.35 5.32
C TYR A 291 -20.66 17.12 4.11
N ASP A 292 -21.02 18.37 4.32
CA ASP A 292 -21.53 19.26 3.27
C ASP A 292 -20.35 19.79 2.45
N TYR A 293 -20.16 19.22 1.26
CA TYR A 293 -19.05 19.54 0.36
C TYR A 293 -19.16 20.91 -0.31
N ASP A 294 -20.33 21.56 -0.28
CA ASP A 294 -20.58 22.79 -1.02
C ASP A 294 -20.13 24.07 -0.28
N ASN A 295 -19.76 23.98 1.00
CA ASN A 295 -19.48 25.16 1.82
C ASN A 295 -18.01 25.39 2.23
N ASN A 296 -17.07 24.51 1.89
CA ASN A 296 -15.65 24.71 2.20
C ASN A 296 -14.90 25.40 1.04
N LYS A 297 -14.81 26.72 1.13
CA LYS A 297 -13.90 27.53 0.30
C LYS A 297 -12.47 27.30 0.80
N TYR A 298 -11.72 26.48 0.07
CA TYR A 298 -10.27 26.40 0.25
C TYR A 298 -9.60 27.57 -0.45
N ASN A 299 -8.78 28.31 0.30
CA ASN A 299 -7.83 29.25 -0.26
C ASN A 299 -6.83 28.49 -1.13
N ARG A 300 -6.77 28.83 -2.40
CA ARG A 300 -5.73 28.37 -3.31
C ARG A 300 -4.37 28.78 -2.72
N CYS A 301 -3.46 27.82 -2.57
CA CYS A 301 -2.04 28.14 -2.48
C CYS A 301 -1.61 28.58 -3.87
N ASP A 302 -1.52 29.90 -4.06
CA ASP A 302 -0.79 30.51 -5.16
C ASP A 302 0.71 30.35 -4.87
N ALA A 303 1.40 29.54 -5.66
CA ALA A 303 2.80 29.65 -6.00
C ALA A 303 3.17 28.69 -7.14
#